data_0db024dda585f469ea4afaabdc03ce64
#
_entry.id   0db024dda585f469ea4afaabdc03ce64
#
_cell.length_a   1.000
_cell.length_b   1.000
_cell.length_c   1.000
_cell.angle_alpha   90.00
_cell.angle_beta   90.00
_cell.angle_gamma   90.00
#
_symmetry.space_group_name_H-M   'P 1'
#
loop_
_entity.id
_entity.type
_entity.pdbx_description
1 polymer ?
#
loop_
_entity_poly.entity_id
_entity_poly.type
_entity_poly.pdbx_seq_one_letter_code
_entity_poly.pdbx_strand_id
1 'polypeptide(L)'
;ILYVGLIGVNLLNVPTDEYLPIRISMVIAALWFGGFAIPVIVNPPLPKKVHTGGEGESIIDSYKLLWRTVRTLKNEAPHTLFFLIASAVFRDGLAGVFTFGAVLAKTAFGFTAGEVMIFAIAANIVAGLATVAFGWVDDKIGPKKVIILSLCAMVVAGFGVFFLHARGPIVFWSLGLVLCVFVGPTQSASRSFLSRIIPAGREGEVFGLYATTGRAVSFMAPAMYSLFLMLGKRMTPAGEDYTYWGILGIMLILGVGLALTIPVKADRATLHHMED
;
A
#
# COMPACT_ATOMS: atom_id res chain seq x y z
N ILE A 1 -14.06 10.73 -3.65
CA ILE A 1 -14.35 12.14 -3.97
C ILE A 1 -15.70 12.22 -4.71
N LEU A 2 -15.89 11.55 -5.84
CA LEU A 2 -17.15 11.54 -6.61
C LEU A 2 -18.36 11.09 -5.77
N TYR A 3 -18.21 10.00 -5.03
CA TYR A 3 -19.27 9.48 -4.16
C TYR A 3 -19.66 10.49 -3.07
N VAL A 4 -18.68 11.16 -2.48
CA VAL A 4 -18.93 12.18 -1.43
C VAL A 4 -19.51 13.45 -2.01
N GLY A 5 -19.02 13.90 -3.17
CA GLY A 5 -19.59 15.08 -3.85
C GLY A 5 -21.05 14.85 -4.26
N LEU A 6 -21.40 13.63 -4.68
CA LEU A 6 -22.76 13.29 -5.11
C LEU A 6 -23.72 13.00 -3.94
N ILE A 7 -23.23 12.38 -2.85
CA ILE A 7 -24.07 11.97 -1.72
C ILE A 7 -23.93 12.89 -0.51
N GLY A 8 -22.69 13.21 -0.13
CA GLY A 8 -22.42 13.96 1.11
C GLY A 8 -22.73 15.43 1.03
N VAL A 9 -22.52 16.06 -0.12
CA VAL A 9 -22.73 17.50 -0.35
C VAL A 9 -23.90 17.78 -1.31
N ASN A 10 -24.46 16.74 -1.93
CA ASN A 10 -25.51 16.79 -2.93
C ASN A 10 -25.31 17.91 -3.99
N LEU A 11 -24.06 18.04 -4.47
CA LEU A 11 -23.58 19.11 -5.34
C LEU A 11 -24.37 19.21 -6.66
N LEU A 12 -25.04 18.13 -7.08
CA LEU A 12 -25.79 18.05 -8.32
C LEU A 12 -27.30 17.86 -8.09
N ASN A 13 -27.78 18.03 -6.85
CA ASN A 13 -29.21 17.86 -6.51
C ASN A 13 -29.80 16.52 -7.00
N VAL A 14 -29.00 15.44 -6.98
CA VAL A 14 -29.41 14.13 -7.44
C VAL A 14 -30.34 13.51 -6.40
N PRO A 15 -31.53 13.03 -6.78
CA PRO A 15 -32.41 12.31 -5.87
C PRO A 15 -31.67 11.14 -5.21
N THR A 16 -31.86 10.96 -3.92
CA THR A 16 -31.20 9.88 -3.16
C THR A 16 -31.93 8.52 -3.30
N ASP A 17 -33.06 8.51 -4.02
CA ASP A 17 -33.88 7.35 -4.22
C ASP A 17 -33.15 6.24 -4.99
N GLU A 18 -33.39 5.00 -4.62
CA GLU A 18 -32.86 3.79 -5.27
C GLU A 18 -31.33 3.72 -5.42
N TYR A 19 -30.55 4.36 -4.53
CA TYR A 19 -29.06 4.39 -4.62
C TYR A 19 -28.54 5.04 -5.92
N LEU A 20 -29.31 5.90 -6.55
CA LEU A 20 -28.97 6.57 -7.81
C LEU A 20 -27.58 7.25 -7.80
N PRO A 21 -27.18 7.99 -6.74
CA PRO A 21 -25.84 8.58 -6.67
C PRO A 21 -24.69 7.56 -6.71
N ILE A 22 -24.90 6.36 -6.13
CA ILE A 22 -23.90 5.27 -6.17
C ILE A 22 -23.78 4.75 -7.61
N ARG A 23 -24.90 4.50 -8.27
CA ARG A 23 -24.93 4.03 -9.66
C ARG A 23 -24.24 5.01 -10.60
N ILE A 24 -24.53 6.31 -10.46
CA ILE A 24 -23.88 7.37 -11.25
C ILE A 24 -22.39 7.40 -10.99
N SER A 25 -21.93 7.31 -9.74
CA SER A 25 -20.50 7.31 -9.43
C SER A 25 -19.76 6.11 -10.03
N MET A 26 -20.39 4.95 -10.06
CA MET A 26 -19.85 3.75 -10.72
C MET A 26 -19.75 3.91 -12.24
N VAL A 27 -20.77 4.49 -12.88
CA VAL A 27 -20.76 4.75 -14.34
C VAL A 27 -19.67 5.75 -14.69
N ILE A 28 -19.57 6.86 -13.94
CA ILE A 28 -18.50 7.85 -14.16
C ILE A 28 -17.12 7.21 -13.99
N ALA A 29 -16.91 6.39 -12.95
CA ALA A 29 -15.66 5.68 -12.75
C ALA A 29 -15.36 4.73 -13.91
N ALA A 30 -16.35 3.98 -14.40
CA ALA A 30 -16.19 3.07 -15.54
C ALA A 30 -15.82 3.82 -16.83
N LEU A 31 -16.48 4.94 -17.12
CA LEU A 31 -16.17 5.79 -18.27
C LEU A 31 -14.77 6.39 -18.16
N TRP A 32 -14.39 6.85 -16.97
CA TRP A 32 -13.05 7.37 -16.69
C TRP A 32 -11.97 6.30 -16.94
N PHE A 33 -12.09 5.13 -16.32
CA PHE A 33 -11.15 4.03 -16.54
C PHE A 33 -11.14 3.55 -17.99
N GLY A 34 -12.30 3.41 -18.62
CA GLY A 34 -12.43 3.03 -20.03
C GLY A 34 -11.72 4.02 -20.94
N GLY A 35 -11.97 5.32 -20.77
CA GLY A 35 -11.35 6.37 -21.56
C GLY A 35 -9.82 6.36 -21.48
N PHE A 36 -9.25 6.22 -20.30
CA PHE A 36 -7.80 6.13 -20.12
C PHE A 36 -7.19 4.78 -20.51
N ALA A 37 -7.99 3.72 -20.64
CA ALA A 37 -7.55 2.43 -21.14
C ALA A 37 -7.40 2.42 -22.68
N ILE A 38 -8.17 3.23 -23.41
CA ILE A 38 -8.16 3.28 -24.89
C ILE A 38 -6.74 3.44 -25.47
N PRO A 39 -5.89 4.40 -25.03
CA PRO A 39 -4.53 4.55 -25.60
C PRO A 39 -3.68 3.29 -25.44
N VAL A 40 -3.82 2.57 -24.34
CA VAL A 40 -3.05 1.34 -24.08
C VAL A 40 -3.56 0.18 -24.96
N ILE A 41 -4.87 0.14 -25.23
CA ILE A 41 -5.49 -0.90 -26.07
C ILE A 41 -5.14 -0.65 -27.55
N VAL A 42 -5.17 0.64 -27.97
CA VAL A 42 -4.92 1.01 -29.40
C VAL A 42 -3.42 0.93 -29.74
N ASN A 43 -2.55 1.33 -28.81
CA ASN A 43 -1.11 1.29 -28.99
C ASN A 43 -0.46 0.48 -27.86
N PRO A 44 -0.64 -0.84 -27.83
CA PRO A 44 0.00 -1.64 -26.80
C PRO A 44 1.52 -1.49 -26.93
N PRO A 45 2.26 -1.22 -25.84
CA PRO A 45 3.71 -1.24 -25.87
C PRO A 45 4.14 -2.63 -26.33
N LEU A 46 4.73 -2.72 -27.53
CA LEU A 46 5.19 -3.99 -28.08
C LEU A 46 6.18 -4.60 -27.08
N PRO A 47 5.95 -5.79 -26.55
CA PRO A 47 6.92 -6.46 -25.73
C PRO A 47 8.17 -6.66 -26.61
N LYS A 48 9.33 -6.12 -26.18
CA LYS A 48 10.61 -6.62 -26.70
C LYS A 48 10.51 -8.12 -26.58
N LYS A 49 10.73 -8.86 -27.69
CA LYS A 49 10.58 -10.32 -27.78
C LYS A 49 11.12 -11.01 -26.52
N VAL A 50 10.28 -11.14 -25.53
CA VAL A 50 10.49 -12.11 -24.48
C VAL A 50 10.23 -13.44 -25.16
N HIS A 51 11.14 -14.38 -25.06
CA HIS A 51 10.90 -15.76 -25.45
C HIS A 51 9.76 -16.26 -24.57
N THR A 52 8.54 -15.94 -24.95
CA THR A 52 7.34 -16.60 -24.45
C THR A 52 7.41 -17.99 -25.03
N GLY A 53 7.53 -18.96 -24.14
CA GLY A 53 7.39 -20.37 -24.48
C GLY A 53 6.17 -20.60 -25.35
N GLY A 54 6.27 -21.60 -26.22
CA GLY A 54 5.34 -21.83 -27.30
C GLY A 54 3.89 -21.96 -26.88
N GLU A 55 3.00 -21.78 -27.85
CA GLU A 55 1.56 -22.00 -27.74
C GLU A 55 1.26 -23.33 -27.02
N GLY A 56 0.70 -23.24 -25.81
CA GLY A 56 0.33 -24.40 -25.01
C GLY A 56 0.91 -24.48 -23.59
N GLU A 57 1.52 -23.40 -23.05
CA GLU A 57 1.98 -23.46 -21.65
C GLU A 57 0.83 -23.71 -20.67
N SER A 58 0.90 -24.85 -20.02
CA SER A 58 -0.01 -25.22 -18.94
C SER A 58 0.16 -24.24 -17.74
N ILE A 59 -0.92 -24.02 -17.00
CA ILE A 59 -0.89 -23.29 -15.71
C ILE A 59 0.23 -23.85 -14.81
N ILE A 60 0.47 -25.15 -14.85
CA ILE A 60 1.55 -25.81 -14.10
C ILE A 60 2.93 -25.33 -14.55
N ASP A 61 3.13 -25.05 -15.83
CA ASP A 61 4.42 -24.59 -16.35
C ASP A 61 4.68 -23.13 -15.96
N SER A 62 3.63 -22.30 -15.85
CA SER A 62 3.72 -20.97 -15.27
C SER A 62 4.14 -20.99 -13.79
N TYR A 63 3.63 -21.93 -12.99
CA TYR A 63 4.09 -22.12 -11.60
C TYR A 63 5.54 -22.63 -11.52
N LYS A 64 5.95 -23.53 -12.40
CA LYS A 64 7.34 -23.98 -12.50
C LYS A 64 8.28 -22.83 -12.88
N LEU A 65 7.83 -21.96 -13.81
CA LEU A 65 8.60 -20.77 -14.19
C LEU A 65 8.79 -19.84 -12.99
N LEU A 66 7.71 -19.52 -12.25
CA LEU A 66 7.80 -18.72 -11.03
C LEU A 66 8.79 -19.33 -10.01
N TRP A 67 8.73 -20.64 -9.81
CA TRP A 67 9.64 -21.32 -8.90
C TRP A 67 11.09 -21.26 -9.38
N ARG A 68 11.32 -21.41 -10.68
CA ARG A 68 12.66 -21.25 -11.29
C ARG A 68 13.16 -19.81 -11.08
N THR A 69 12.31 -18.79 -11.33
CA THR A 69 12.67 -17.40 -11.14
C THR A 69 13.05 -17.12 -9.68
N VAL A 70 12.28 -17.61 -8.71
CA VAL A 70 12.62 -17.49 -7.27
C VAL A 70 13.96 -18.14 -6.96
N ARG A 71 14.22 -19.36 -7.49
CA ARG A 71 15.47 -20.07 -7.27
C ARG A 71 16.67 -19.36 -7.91
N THR A 72 16.48 -18.81 -9.10
CA THR A 72 17.51 -18.04 -9.79
C THR A 72 17.81 -16.74 -9.06
N LEU A 73 16.77 -15.98 -8.65
CA LEU A 73 16.95 -14.77 -7.84
C LEU A 73 17.66 -15.04 -6.52
N LYS A 74 17.39 -16.19 -5.89
CA LYS A 74 18.10 -16.58 -4.66
C LYS A 74 19.60 -16.69 -4.87
N ASN A 75 20.05 -17.17 -6.03
CA ASN A 75 21.46 -17.41 -6.34
C ASN A 75 22.15 -16.19 -6.95
N GLU A 76 21.47 -15.48 -7.86
CA GLU A 76 22.05 -14.39 -8.66
C GLU A 76 21.79 -13.01 -8.05
N ALA A 77 20.62 -12.82 -7.41
CA ALA A 77 20.20 -11.53 -6.86
C ALA A 77 19.46 -11.69 -5.51
N PRO A 78 20.14 -12.17 -4.46
CA PRO A 78 19.49 -12.44 -3.17
C PRO A 78 18.87 -11.21 -2.53
N HIS A 79 19.44 -10.02 -2.75
CA HIS A 79 18.87 -8.77 -2.25
C HIS A 79 17.55 -8.41 -2.92
N THR A 80 17.36 -8.72 -4.20
CA THR A 80 16.09 -8.54 -4.89
C THR A 80 15.01 -9.45 -4.31
N LEU A 81 15.32 -10.74 -4.10
CA LEU A 81 14.38 -11.68 -3.49
C LEU A 81 14.02 -11.25 -2.06
N PHE A 82 15.02 -10.84 -1.27
CA PHE A 82 14.79 -10.40 0.10
C PHE A 82 13.92 -9.12 0.14
N PHE A 83 14.12 -8.19 -0.80
CA PHE A 83 13.28 -7.02 -0.92
C PHE A 83 11.84 -7.36 -1.34
N LEU A 84 11.64 -8.36 -2.20
CA LEU A 84 10.30 -8.83 -2.55
C LEU A 84 9.52 -9.28 -1.30
N ILE A 85 10.19 -10.01 -0.39
CA ILE A 85 9.57 -10.44 0.88
C ILE A 85 9.31 -9.23 1.79
N ALA A 86 10.31 -8.38 1.99
CA ALA A 86 10.17 -7.17 2.83
C ALA A 86 9.04 -6.27 2.32
N SER A 87 8.99 -6.05 1.00
CA SER A 87 7.96 -5.21 0.38
C SER A 87 6.58 -5.83 0.45
N ALA A 88 6.45 -7.14 0.34
CA ALA A 88 5.17 -7.81 0.52
C ALA A 88 4.60 -7.52 1.92
N VAL A 89 5.44 -7.66 2.97
CA VAL A 89 5.04 -7.44 4.36
C VAL A 89 4.62 -5.98 4.60
N PHE A 90 5.48 -4.99 4.30
CA PHE A 90 5.09 -3.61 4.59
C PHE A 90 3.94 -3.11 3.71
N ARG A 91 3.80 -3.58 2.47
CA ARG A 91 2.66 -3.20 1.61
C ARG A 91 1.32 -3.70 2.14
N ASP A 92 1.29 -4.86 2.77
CA ASP A 92 0.11 -5.34 3.47
C ASP A 92 -0.21 -4.45 4.68
N GLY A 93 0.80 -4.05 5.45
CA GLY A 93 0.66 -3.04 6.50
C GLY A 93 0.10 -1.70 5.98
N LEU A 94 0.60 -1.20 4.83
CA LEU A 94 0.09 0.02 4.19
C LEU A 94 -1.39 -0.13 3.79
N ALA A 95 -1.79 -1.28 3.24
CA ALA A 95 -3.18 -1.57 2.93
C ALA A 95 -4.02 -1.60 4.22
N GLY A 96 -3.47 -2.16 5.30
CA GLY A 96 -4.09 -2.19 6.62
C GLY A 96 -4.37 -0.80 7.19
N VAL A 97 -3.49 0.17 7.00
CA VAL A 97 -3.70 1.57 7.44
C VAL A 97 -4.99 2.14 6.83
N PHE A 98 -5.21 1.97 5.54
CA PHE A 98 -6.43 2.46 4.90
C PHE A 98 -7.67 1.63 5.25
N THR A 99 -7.54 0.30 5.24
CA THR A 99 -8.67 -0.60 5.49
C THR A 99 -9.19 -0.48 6.91
N PHE A 100 -8.29 -0.50 7.89
CA PHE A 100 -8.67 -0.46 9.30
C PHE A 100 -8.68 0.94 9.89
N GLY A 101 -8.12 1.94 9.20
CA GLY A 101 -8.16 3.33 9.64
C GLY A 101 -9.60 3.84 9.81
N ALA A 102 -10.48 3.56 8.86
CA ALA A 102 -11.90 3.92 8.95
C ALA A 102 -12.63 3.20 10.10
N VAL A 103 -12.30 1.92 10.33
CA VAL A 103 -12.85 1.13 11.44
C VAL A 103 -12.39 1.73 12.77
N LEU A 104 -11.09 1.99 12.91
CA LEU A 104 -10.51 2.57 14.11
C LEU A 104 -11.07 3.97 14.41
N ALA A 105 -11.20 4.83 13.39
CA ALA A 105 -11.81 6.15 13.53
C ALA A 105 -13.21 6.07 14.14
N LYS A 106 -14.02 5.12 13.65
CA LYS A 106 -15.39 4.94 14.13
C LYS A 106 -15.45 4.30 15.53
N THR A 107 -14.69 3.22 15.76
CA THR A 107 -14.83 2.39 16.97
C THR A 107 -14.07 2.94 18.15
N ALA A 108 -12.84 3.42 17.95
CA ALA A 108 -11.98 3.89 19.05
C ALA A 108 -12.03 5.41 19.24
N PHE A 109 -12.36 6.18 18.19
CA PHE A 109 -12.36 7.64 18.27
C PHE A 109 -13.76 8.26 18.13
N GLY A 110 -14.80 7.44 17.97
CA GLY A 110 -16.19 7.88 17.96
C GLY A 110 -16.60 8.72 16.75
N PHE A 111 -15.89 8.63 15.64
CA PHE A 111 -16.23 9.37 14.41
C PHE A 111 -17.60 8.96 13.89
N THR A 112 -18.39 9.94 13.50
CA THR A 112 -19.59 9.73 12.71
C THR A 112 -19.23 9.25 11.29
N ALA A 113 -20.19 8.68 10.58
CA ALA A 113 -19.98 8.26 9.18
C ALA A 113 -19.52 9.44 8.29
N GLY A 114 -20.07 10.64 8.51
CA GLY A 114 -19.67 11.85 7.79
C GLY A 114 -18.21 12.24 8.06
N GLU A 115 -17.78 12.22 9.32
CA GLU A 115 -16.40 12.53 9.69
C GLU A 115 -15.39 11.51 9.13
N VAL A 116 -15.74 10.21 9.14
CA VAL A 116 -14.91 9.17 8.49
C VAL A 116 -14.76 9.46 6.98
N MET A 117 -15.83 9.89 6.31
CA MET A 117 -15.77 10.24 4.89
C MET A 117 -14.89 11.47 4.65
N ILE A 118 -15.04 12.54 5.44
CA ILE A 118 -14.21 13.74 5.34
C ILE A 118 -12.74 13.39 5.59
N PHE A 119 -12.47 12.58 6.61
CA PHE A 119 -11.12 12.09 6.89
C PHE A 119 -10.54 11.29 5.72
N ALA A 120 -11.32 10.38 5.11
CA ALA A 120 -10.88 9.59 3.97
C ALA A 120 -10.53 10.47 2.75
N ILE A 121 -11.28 11.54 2.51
CA ILE A 121 -10.97 12.50 1.44
C ILE A 121 -9.66 13.23 1.76
N ALA A 122 -9.54 13.78 2.96
CA ALA A 122 -8.36 14.50 3.40
C ALA A 122 -7.13 13.59 3.31
N ALA A 123 -7.23 12.34 3.78
CA ALA A 123 -6.18 11.34 3.73
C ALA A 123 -5.71 11.05 2.30
N ASN A 124 -6.64 10.90 1.33
CA ASN A 124 -6.29 10.66 -0.07
C ASN A 124 -5.63 11.88 -0.72
N ILE A 125 -6.13 13.09 -0.45
CA ILE A 125 -5.53 14.33 -0.98
C ILE A 125 -4.11 14.49 -0.45
N VAL A 126 -3.93 14.36 0.86
CA VAL A 126 -2.63 14.53 1.52
C VAL A 126 -1.64 13.44 1.06
N ALA A 127 -2.07 12.17 0.95
CA ALA A 127 -1.25 11.09 0.43
C ALA A 127 -0.83 11.34 -1.03
N GLY A 128 -1.74 11.85 -1.87
CA GLY A 128 -1.44 12.19 -3.27
C GLY A 128 -0.42 13.31 -3.39
N LEU A 129 -0.62 14.42 -2.68
CA LEU A 129 0.31 15.56 -2.65
C LEU A 129 1.68 15.15 -2.11
N ALA A 130 1.70 14.37 -1.03
CA ALA A 130 2.93 13.85 -0.46
C ALA A 130 3.67 12.94 -1.44
N THR A 131 2.97 12.10 -2.21
CA THR A 131 3.60 11.23 -3.21
C THR A 131 4.35 12.04 -4.25
N VAL A 132 3.75 13.14 -4.74
CA VAL A 132 4.43 14.04 -5.70
C VAL A 132 5.64 14.74 -5.06
N ALA A 133 5.47 15.30 -3.85
CA ALA A 133 6.56 15.97 -3.15
C ALA A 133 7.73 15.02 -2.83
N PHE A 134 7.43 13.80 -2.42
CA PHE A 134 8.44 12.79 -2.12
C PHE A 134 9.12 12.21 -3.37
N GLY A 135 8.58 12.41 -4.57
CA GLY A 135 9.30 12.13 -5.82
C GLY A 135 10.62 12.90 -5.89
N TRP A 136 10.60 14.21 -5.57
CA TRP A 136 11.83 15.02 -5.50
C TRP A 136 12.78 14.60 -4.38
N VAL A 137 12.24 14.10 -3.27
CA VAL A 137 13.04 13.56 -2.17
C VAL A 137 13.71 12.26 -2.60
N ASP A 138 12.96 11.38 -3.32
CA ASP A 138 13.49 10.11 -3.86
C ASP A 138 14.69 10.37 -4.79
N ASP A 139 14.60 11.36 -5.66
CA ASP A 139 15.70 11.73 -6.56
C ASP A 139 16.95 12.20 -5.81
N LYS A 140 16.79 12.87 -4.65
CA LYS A 140 17.91 13.41 -3.86
C LYS A 140 18.56 12.40 -2.93
N ILE A 141 17.76 11.63 -2.18
CA ILE A 141 18.27 10.74 -1.12
C ILE A 141 18.19 9.25 -1.48
N GLY A 142 17.49 8.93 -2.57
CA GLY A 142 17.28 7.59 -3.07
C GLY A 142 16.08 6.87 -2.44
N PRO A 143 15.46 5.93 -3.19
CA PRO A 143 14.19 5.32 -2.82
C PRO A 143 14.26 4.49 -1.54
N LYS A 144 15.36 3.80 -1.27
CA LYS A 144 15.51 3.02 -0.04
C LYS A 144 15.38 3.88 1.21
N LYS A 145 16.01 5.06 1.21
CA LYS A 145 15.96 5.97 2.36
C LYS A 145 14.55 6.55 2.54
N VAL A 146 13.84 6.82 1.43
CA VAL A 146 12.44 7.25 1.46
C VAL A 146 11.57 6.18 2.09
N ILE A 147 11.72 4.91 1.71
CA ILE A 147 10.96 3.79 2.30
C ILE A 147 11.21 3.72 3.81
N ILE A 148 12.48 3.71 4.23
CA ILE A 148 12.84 3.61 5.65
C ILE A 148 12.30 4.79 6.44
N LEU A 149 12.50 6.03 5.97
CA LEU A 149 11.99 7.24 6.62
C LEU A 149 10.46 7.20 6.77
N SER A 150 9.76 6.85 5.70
CA SER A 150 8.31 6.77 5.69
C SER A 150 7.78 5.71 6.64
N LEU A 151 8.35 4.51 6.63
CA LEU A 151 7.94 3.43 7.54
C LEU A 151 8.25 3.79 9.01
N CYS A 152 9.40 4.41 9.30
CA CYS A 152 9.72 4.91 10.65
C CYS A 152 8.69 5.94 11.12
N ALA A 153 8.37 6.93 10.27
CA ALA A 153 7.39 7.96 10.60
C ALA A 153 6.00 7.36 10.86
N MET A 154 5.59 6.36 10.04
CA MET A 154 4.33 5.68 10.23
C MET A 154 4.28 4.88 11.52
N VAL A 155 5.34 4.14 11.85
CA VAL A 155 5.41 3.37 13.10
C VAL A 155 5.34 4.30 14.30
N VAL A 156 6.08 5.41 14.30
CA VAL A 156 6.05 6.42 15.38
C VAL A 156 4.66 7.05 15.50
N ALA A 157 4.05 7.45 14.38
CA ALA A 157 2.71 8.02 14.38
C ALA A 157 1.66 7.03 14.91
N GLY A 158 1.77 5.76 14.51
CA GLY A 158 0.84 4.72 14.98
C GLY A 158 0.97 4.42 16.47
N PHE A 159 2.18 4.40 17.01
CA PHE A 159 2.37 4.35 18.46
C PHE A 159 1.82 5.62 19.15
N GLY A 160 1.97 6.79 18.52
CA GLY A 160 1.35 8.00 19.00
C GLY A 160 -0.18 7.89 19.08
N VAL A 161 -0.83 7.34 18.05
CA VAL A 161 -2.28 7.06 18.06
C VAL A 161 -2.64 6.11 19.21
N PHE A 162 -1.84 5.06 19.43
CA PHE A 162 -2.07 4.11 20.52
C PHE A 162 -1.96 4.74 21.91
N PHE A 163 -0.87 5.44 22.22
CA PHE A 163 -0.63 5.99 23.55
C PHE A 163 -1.46 7.23 23.87
N LEU A 164 -1.87 7.98 22.85
CA LEU A 164 -2.64 9.21 23.04
C LEU A 164 -4.14 9.05 22.75
N HIS A 165 -4.64 7.81 22.55
CA HIS A 165 -6.03 7.57 22.16
C HIS A 165 -7.04 8.26 23.08
N ALA A 166 -6.77 8.32 24.39
CA ALA A 166 -7.62 8.96 25.38
C ALA A 166 -7.82 10.48 25.18
N ARG A 167 -7.00 11.12 24.33
CA ARG A 167 -7.18 12.55 23.99
C ARG A 167 -8.25 12.79 22.92
N GLY A 168 -8.89 11.73 22.44
CA GLY A 168 -10.04 11.80 21.55
C GLY A 168 -9.72 12.05 20.06
N PRO A 169 -10.71 12.50 19.28
CA PRO A 169 -10.66 12.57 17.81
C PRO A 169 -9.50 13.38 17.23
N ILE A 170 -9.03 14.41 17.94
CA ILE A 170 -7.93 15.28 17.48
C ILE A 170 -6.64 14.50 17.22
N VAL A 171 -6.38 13.46 18.02
CA VAL A 171 -5.21 12.59 17.86
C VAL A 171 -5.28 11.82 16.55
N PHE A 172 -6.48 11.28 16.25
CA PHE A 172 -6.67 10.55 15.02
C PHE A 172 -6.62 11.47 13.79
N TRP A 173 -7.17 12.68 13.89
CA TRP A 173 -7.04 13.69 12.84
C TRP A 173 -5.58 14.05 12.55
N SER A 174 -4.77 14.26 13.56
CA SER A 174 -3.36 14.66 13.39
C SER A 174 -2.47 13.46 13.00
N LEU A 175 -2.37 12.46 13.85
CA LEU A 175 -1.47 11.33 13.66
C LEU A 175 -1.96 10.32 12.61
N GLY A 176 -3.28 10.15 12.47
CA GLY A 176 -3.87 9.36 11.41
C GLY A 176 -3.61 9.94 10.01
N LEU A 177 -3.65 11.28 9.85
CA LEU A 177 -3.24 11.92 8.59
C LEU A 177 -1.74 11.73 8.35
N VAL A 178 -0.89 11.81 9.38
CA VAL A 178 0.54 11.52 9.24
C VAL A 178 0.76 10.09 8.72
N LEU A 179 0.02 9.10 9.24
CA LEU A 179 0.06 7.74 8.68
C LEU A 179 -0.24 7.73 7.18
N CYS A 180 -1.29 8.43 6.77
CA CYS A 180 -1.74 8.46 5.36
C CYS A 180 -0.75 9.19 4.44
N VAL A 181 -0.09 10.27 4.92
CA VAL A 181 0.95 11.01 4.18
C VAL A 181 2.02 10.09 3.60
N PHE A 182 2.48 9.13 4.39
CA PHE A 182 3.62 8.30 4.02
C PHE A 182 3.26 7.03 3.24
N VAL A 183 1.98 6.69 3.08
CA VAL A 183 1.58 5.49 2.32
C VAL A 183 1.94 5.62 0.84
N GLY A 184 1.57 6.73 0.21
CA GLY A 184 1.85 6.97 -1.21
C GLY A 184 3.36 6.99 -1.52
N PRO A 185 4.16 7.81 -0.83
CA PRO A 185 5.61 7.83 -0.97
C PRO A 185 6.27 6.45 -0.81
N THR A 186 5.87 5.67 0.20
CA THR A 186 6.42 4.33 0.42
C THR A 186 6.11 3.40 -0.77
N GLN A 187 4.90 3.44 -1.30
CA GLN A 187 4.52 2.61 -2.45
C GLN A 187 5.27 3.02 -3.72
N SER A 188 5.40 4.32 -3.98
CA SER A 188 6.14 4.85 -5.14
C SER A 188 7.61 4.49 -5.05
N ALA A 189 8.26 4.82 -3.94
CA ALA A 189 9.66 4.52 -3.70
C ALA A 189 9.96 3.01 -3.71
N SER A 190 9.01 2.16 -3.28
CA SER A 190 9.15 0.70 -3.35
C SER A 190 9.29 0.21 -4.79
N ARG A 191 8.51 0.76 -5.72
CA ARG A 191 8.61 0.41 -7.15
C ARG A 191 9.88 0.97 -7.77
N SER A 192 10.23 2.21 -7.44
CA SER A 192 11.47 2.86 -7.87
C SER A 192 12.71 2.10 -7.37
N PHE A 193 12.71 1.65 -6.12
CA PHE A 193 13.81 0.84 -5.59
C PHE A 193 13.89 -0.54 -6.26
N LEU A 194 12.75 -1.20 -6.44
CA LEU A 194 12.70 -2.50 -7.10
C LEU A 194 13.29 -2.41 -8.51
N SER A 195 12.89 -1.42 -9.32
CA SER A 195 13.39 -1.25 -10.69
C SER A 195 14.92 -1.08 -10.75
N ARG A 196 15.54 -0.55 -9.70
CA ARG A 196 17.01 -0.35 -9.61
C ARG A 196 17.80 -1.60 -9.21
N ILE A 197 17.13 -2.62 -8.62
CA ILE A 197 17.78 -3.84 -8.15
C ILE A 197 17.40 -5.09 -8.94
N ILE A 198 16.56 -4.95 -9.96
CA ILE A 198 16.18 -6.05 -10.84
C ILE A 198 17.34 -6.35 -11.80
N PRO A 199 17.73 -7.63 -11.99
CA PRO A 199 18.65 -8.02 -13.05
C PRO A 199 18.08 -7.68 -14.44
N ALA A 200 18.93 -7.14 -15.32
CA ALA A 200 18.53 -6.74 -16.66
C ALA A 200 17.85 -7.88 -17.45
N GLY A 201 16.73 -7.57 -18.12
CA GLY A 201 15.97 -8.53 -18.92
C GLY A 201 14.97 -9.39 -18.12
N ARG A 202 14.86 -9.21 -16.80
CA ARG A 202 13.90 -9.94 -15.94
C ARG A 202 12.85 -9.05 -15.29
N GLU A 203 12.67 -7.84 -15.79
CA GLU A 203 11.79 -6.84 -15.21
C GLU A 203 10.36 -7.36 -15.09
N GLY A 204 9.82 -7.96 -16.15
CA GLY A 204 8.45 -8.49 -16.16
C GLY A 204 8.23 -9.62 -15.14
N GLU A 205 9.17 -10.55 -15.03
CA GLU A 205 9.09 -11.65 -14.06
C GLU A 205 9.13 -11.16 -12.62
N VAL A 206 10.04 -10.22 -12.30
CA VAL A 206 10.23 -9.72 -10.94
C VAL A 206 9.09 -8.81 -10.53
N PHE A 207 8.56 -7.96 -11.43
CA PHE A 207 7.35 -7.18 -11.14
C PHE A 207 6.11 -8.07 -11.00
N GLY A 208 6.03 -9.17 -11.76
CA GLY A 208 5.00 -10.20 -11.56
C GLY A 208 5.07 -10.86 -10.18
N LEU A 209 6.28 -11.23 -9.74
CA LEU A 209 6.52 -11.74 -8.38
C LEU A 209 6.18 -10.68 -7.30
N TYR A 210 6.54 -9.41 -7.52
CA TYR A 210 6.20 -8.31 -6.62
C TYR A 210 4.69 -8.16 -6.45
N ALA A 211 3.91 -8.28 -7.53
CA ALA A 211 2.46 -8.23 -7.46
C ALA A 211 1.87 -9.46 -6.75
N THR A 212 2.37 -10.64 -7.06
CA THR A 212 1.89 -11.92 -6.51
C THR A 212 2.21 -12.06 -5.03
N THR A 213 3.45 -11.75 -4.61
CA THR A 213 3.86 -11.82 -3.21
C THR A 213 3.05 -10.87 -2.33
N GLY A 214 2.75 -9.66 -2.81
CA GLY A 214 1.89 -8.73 -2.07
C GLY A 214 0.47 -9.26 -1.85
N ARG A 215 -0.07 -10.01 -2.82
CA ARG A 215 -1.38 -10.66 -2.65
C ARG A 215 -1.33 -11.89 -1.75
N ALA A 216 -0.24 -12.65 -1.81
CA ALA A 216 -0.08 -13.86 -0.99
C ALA A 216 -0.07 -13.56 0.52
N VAL A 217 0.39 -12.38 0.93
CA VAL A 217 0.46 -11.99 2.34
C VAL A 217 -0.71 -11.09 2.79
N SER A 218 -1.68 -10.79 1.93
CA SER A 218 -2.77 -9.85 2.20
C SER A 218 -3.71 -10.23 3.37
N PHE A 219 -3.54 -11.41 3.93
CA PHE A 219 -4.23 -11.85 5.14
C PHE A 219 -3.57 -11.37 6.45
N MET A 220 -2.31 -10.91 6.40
CA MET A 220 -1.56 -10.59 7.62
C MET A 220 -2.15 -9.38 8.35
N ALA A 221 -2.54 -8.31 7.63
CA ALA A 221 -3.10 -7.12 8.26
C ALA A 221 -4.43 -7.42 8.98
N PRO A 222 -5.42 -8.09 8.38
CA PRO A 222 -6.63 -8.51 9.09
C PRO A 222 -6.35 -9.44 10.27
N ALA A 223 -5.43 -10.39 10.11
CA ALA A 223 -5.10 -11.35 11.16
C ALA A 223 -4.44 -10.66 12.36
N MET A 224 -3.45 -9.80 12.12
CA MET A 224 -2.77 -9.07 13.20
C MET A 224 -3.67 -8.03 13.85
N TYR A 225 -4.48 -7.30 13.08
CA TYR A 225 -5.48 -6.40 13.63
C TYR A 225 -6.42 -7.14 14.58
N SER A 226 -6.98 -8.28 14.16
CA SER A 226 -7.87 -9.10 14.98
C SER A 226 -7.18 -9.70 16.20
N LEU A 227 -5.94 -10.17 16.05
CA LEU A 227 -5.14 -10.69 17.16
C LEU A 227 -4.94 -9.64 18.25
N PHE A 228 -4.57 -8.41 17.86
CA PHE A 228 -4.37 -7.34 18.83
C PHE A 228 -5.67 -6.83 19.45
N LEU A 229 -6.80 -6.90 18.75
CA LEU A 229 -8.11 -6.68 19.37
C LEU A 229 -8.41 -7.72 20.46
N MET A 230 -8.10 -9.00 20.19
CA MET A 230 -8.28 -10.08 21.18
C MET A 230 -7.38 -9.89 22.42
N LEU A 231 -6.12 -9.48 22.20
CA LEU A 231 -5.19 -9.15 23.28
C LEU A 231 -5.67 -7.94 24.07
N GLY A 232 -6.10 -6.88 23.40
CA GLY A 232 -6.66 -5.69 24.02
C GLY A 232 -7.86 -6.02 24.90
N LYS A 233 -8.79 -6.83 24.41
CA LYS A 233 -9.95 -7.30 25.20
C LYS A 233 -9.56 -8.02 26.50
N ARG A 234 -8.41 -8.71 26.51
CA ARG A 234 -7.93 -9.43 27.71
C ARG A 234 -7.15 -8.53 28.67
N MET A 235 -6.50 -7.49 28.15
CA MET A 235 -5.61 -6.63 28.92
C MET A 235 -6.29 -5.36 29.41
N THR A 236 -7.38 -4.95 28.78
CA THR A 236 -8.16 -3.77 29.16
C THR A 236 -9.21 -4.16 30.19
N PRO A 237 -9.43 -3.36 31.27
CA PRO A 237 -10.45 -3.62 32.25
C PRO A 237 -11.85 -3.74 31.66
N ALA A 238 -12.72 -4.54 32.30
CA ALA A 238 -14.08 -4.73 31.84
C ALA A 238 -14.87 -3.41 31.81
N GLY A 239 -15.42 -3.07 30.65
CA GLY A 239 -16.19 -1.83 30.45
C GLY A 239 -15.41 -0.69 29.81
N GLU A 240 -14.09 -0.82 29.65
CA GLU A 240 -13.29 0.16 28.91
C GLU A 240 -13.14 -0.25 27.43
N ASP A 241 -12.92 0.76 26.57
CA ASP A 241 -12.70 0.52 25.14
C ASP A 241 -11.30 -0.08 24.90
N TYR A 242 -11.25 -1.16 24.14
CA TYR A 242 -10.02 -1.85 23.73
C TYR A 242 -9.78 -1.77 22.21
N THR A 243 -10.65 -1.12 21.46
CA THR A 243 -10.63 -1.17 19.99
C THR A 243 -9.40 -0.48 19.41
N TYR A 244 -8.80 0.46 20.14
CA TYR A 244 -7.55 1.12 19.75
C TYR A 244 -6.34 0.18 19.68
N TRP A 245 -6.41 -1.00 20.33
CA TRP A 245 -5.33 -2.00 20.27
C TRP A 245 -5.09 -2.53 18.86
N GLY A 246 -6.10 -2.53 18.00
CA GLY A 246 -5.97 -3.00 16.62
C GLY A 246 -4.86 -2.31 15.83
N ILE A 247 -4.53 -1.03 16.16
CA ILE A 247 -3.46 -0.31 15.48
C ILE A 247 -2.09 -0.95 15.70
N LEU A 248 -1.85 -1.56 16.86
CA LEU A 248 -0.57 -2.21 17.16
C LEU A 248 -0.30 -3.39 16.22
N GLY A 249 -1.34 -4.11 15.78
CA GLY A 249 -1.22 -5.17 14.79
C GLY A 249 -0.68 -4.65 13.45
N ILE A 250 -1.17 -3.50 13.02
CA ILE A 250 -0.70 -2.84 11.79
C ILE A 250 0.74 -2.32 11.99
N MET A 251 1.02 -1.72 13.16
CA MET A 251 2.37 -1.21 13.47
C MET A 251 3.40 -2.34 13.54
N LEU A 252 3.02 -3.51 14.02
CA LEU A 252 3.90 -4.69 14.03
C LEU A 252 4.29 -5.07 12.60
N ILE A 253 3.33 -5.14 11.68
CA ILE A 253 3.60 -5.48 10.27
C ILE A 253 4.50 -4.43 9.61
N LEU A 254 4.21 -3.14 9.81
CA LEU A 254 5.04 -2.06 9.29
C LEU A 254 6.44 -2.09 9.89
N GLY A 255 6.57 -2.35 11.19
CA GLY A 255 7.84 -2.49 11.91
C GLY A 255 8.67 -3.68 11.43
N VAL A 256 8.03 -4.83 11.21
CA VAL A 256 8.69 -6.00 10.62
C VAL A 256 9.13 -5.71 9.18
N GLY A 257 8.27 -5.10 8.37
CA GLY A 257 8.61 -4.67 7.01
C GLY A 257 9.78 -3.68 6.98
N LEU A 258 9.81 -2.73 7.91
CA LEU A 258 10.93 -1.81 8.12
C LEU A 258 12.22 -2.57 8.46
N ALA A 259 12.18 -3.43 9.47
CA ALA A 259 13.34 -4.22 9.90
C ALA A 259 13.90 -5.09 8.76
N LEU A 260 13.02 -5.69 7.96
CA LEU A 260 13.40 -6.45 6.78
C LEU A 260 13.96 -5.58 5.65
N THR A 261 13.60 -4.30 5.56
CA THR A 261 14.08 -3.41 4.49
C THR A 261 15.49 -2.88 4.78
N ILE A 262 15.89 -2.73 6.05
CA ILE A 262 17.18 -2.15 6.44
C ILE A 262 18.38 -2.91 5.83
N PRO A 263 18.49 -4.25 5.90
CA PRO A 263 19.65 -5.00 5.41
C PRO A 263 19.73 -5.12 3.89
N VAL A 264 18.67 -4.78 3.15
CA VAL A 264 18.68 -4.84 1.68
C VAL A 264 19.74 -3.89 1.13
N LYS A 265 20.65 -4.39 0.30
CA LYS A 265 21.65 -3.55 -0.38
C LYS A 265 21.23 -3.35 -1.84
N ALA A 266 21.45 -2.16 -2.38
CA ALA A 266 21.44 -1.94 -3.81
C ALA A 266 22.82 -2.40 -4.31
N ASP A 267 22.89 -3.50 -5.05
CA ASP A 267 24.14 -3.92 -5.67
C ASP A 267 24.53 -2.88 -6.71
N ARG A 268 25.70 -2.26 -6.53
CA ARG A 268 26.25 -1.25 -7.46
C ARG A 268 26.56 -1.81 -8.85
N ALA A 269 26.57 -3.11 -9.03
CA ALA A 269 26.87 -3.75 -10.31
C ALA A 269 25.88 -3.41 -11.44
N THR A 270 24.65 -2.96 -11.10
CA THR A 270 23.65 -2.58 -12.10
C THR A 270 23.70 -1.11 -12.49
N LEU A 271 24.44 -0.26 -11.78
CA LEU A 271 24.52 1.18 -12.08
C LEU A 271 25.53 1.52 -13.21
N HIS A 272 26.49 0.64 -13.50
CA HIS A 272 27.52 0.88 -14.54
C HIS A 272 27.02 0.67 -15.98
N HIS A 273 25.86 0.05 -16.21
CA HIS A 273 25.29 -0.13 -17.54
C HIS A 273 24.29 0.96 -17.96
N MET A 274 24.13 2.01 -17.19
CA MET A 274 23.27 3.16 -17.53
C MET A 274 24.07 4.42 -17.88
N GLU A 275 25.40 4.37 -17.83
CA GLU A 275 26.32 5.48 -18.20
C GLU A 275 27.04 5.25 -19.54
N ASP A 276 26.86 4.08 -20.19
CA ASP A 276 27.31 3.79 -21.56
C ASP A 276 26.07 3.75 -22.48
#